data_b99f5662cb6e328cf82c4ed75354d4a2
#
_entry.id   b99f5662cb6e328cf82c4ed75354d4a2
#
_cell.length_a   1.000
_cell.length_b   1.000
_cell.length_c   1.000
_cell.angle_alpha   90.00
_cell.angle_beta   90.00
_cell.angle_gamma   90.00
#
_symmetry.space_group_name_H-M   'P 1'
#
loop_
_entity.id
_entity.type
_entity.pdbx_description
1 polymer ?
#
loop_
_entity_poly.entity_id
_entity_poly.type
_entity_poly.pdbx_seq_one_letter_code
_entity_poly.pdbx_strand_id
1 'polypeptide(L)'
;MIEVSDLHKSFDQNNVLKGVNLKISDGKSMVIIGASGQGKSVILKCLLGLIKPDKGLVLLNGIDPNSKEKNIALAKIGMLFQGGALFDSLPVWQNVAFRYLNGKRKITPSEARKIAIDKLNRVGLKDSFADNFPSELSGGMQKRVALARAIATEPEIIFFDEPTTGLDPIMAQVINKLIRELVVDMGVTAVTITHDMQSVRSIADEVALLHAGTIQWTGPLKNIDESKNKYLKPVSYTHLTLPTTHDV
;
A
#
# COMPACT_ATOMS: atom_id res chain seq x y z
N MET A 1 6.11 -8.44 -11.53
CA MET A 1 4.84 -9.22 -11.57
C MET A 1 4.57 -9.87 -10.21
N ILE A 2 3.32 -9.86 -9.75
CA ILE A 2 2.89 -10.51 -8.51
C ILE A 2 1.90 -11.62 -8.89
N GLU A 3 2.12 -12.83 -8.37
CA GLU A 3 1.21 -13.96 -8.58
C GLU A 3 0.84 -14.59 -7.25
N VAL A 4 -0.45 -14.85 -7.07
CA VAL A 4 -1.03 -15.52 -5.91
C VAL A 4 -1.91 -16.65 -6.44
N SER A 5 -1.64 -17.88 -6.01
CA SER A 5 -2.34 -19.06 -6.46
C SER A 5 -2.85 -19.88 -5.29
N ASP A 6 -4.16 -20.09 -5.23
CA ASP A 6 -4.87 -20.91 -4.24
C ASP A 6 -4.46 -20.61 -2.78
N LEU A 7 -4.36 -19.32 -2.45
CA LEU A 7 -3.84 -18.87 -1.16
C LEU A 7 -4.85 -19.09 -0.05
N HIS A 8 -4.48 -19.87 0.96
CA HIS A 8 -5.27 -20.15 2.17
C HIS A 8 -4.54 -19.68 3.42
N LYS A 9 -5.29 -19.10 4.35
CA LYS A 9 -4.78 -18.76 5.69
C LYS A 9 -5.88 -18.83 6.72
N SER A 10 -5.58 -19.53 7.80
CA SER A 10 -6.45 -19.66 8.96
C SER A 10 -5.72 -19.18 10.21
N PHE A 11 -6.48 -18.74 11.19
CA PHE A 11 -6.03 -18.46 12.55
C PHE A 11 -6.99 -19.20 13.49
N ASP A 12 -6.46 -20.14 14.25
CA ASP A 12 -7.24 -21.06 15.06
C ASP A 12 -8.33 -21.77 14.22
N GLN A 13 -9.60 -21.58 14.54
CA GLN A 13 -10.73 -22.16 13.79
C GLN A 13 -11.28 -21.22 12.71
N ASN A 14 -10.72 -20.01 12.54
CA ASN A 14 -11.22 -19.03 11.59
C ASN A 14 -10.44 -19.08 10.27
N ASN A 15 -11.09 -19.55 9.20
CA ASN A 15 -10.58 -19.56 7.85
C ASN A 15 -10.72 -18.16 7.23
N VAL A 16 -9.64 -17.37 7.22
CA VAL A 16 -9.61 -15.98 6.75
C VAL A 16 -9.45 -15.90 5.24
N LEU A 17 -8.52 -16.65 4.66
CA LEU A 17 -8.33 -16.75 3.21
C LEU A 17 -8.66 -18.17 2.75
N LYS A 18 -9.45 -18.28 1.65
CA LYS A 18 -10.10 -19.53 1.22
C LYS A 18 -9.85 -19.79 -0.27
N GLY A 19 -8.58 -19.81 -0.71
CA GLY A 19 -8.23 -20.03 -2.10
C GLY A 19 -8.21 -18.74 -2.93
N VAL A 20 -7.51 -17.71 -2.44
CA VAL A 20 -7.33 -16.45 -3.17
C VAL A 20 -6.41 -16.66 -4.36
N ASN A 21 -6.90 -16.23 -5.54
CA ASN A 21 -6.12 -16.18 -6.78
C ASN A 21 -6.06 -14.72 -7.25
N LEU A 22 -4.84 -14.22 -7.52
CA LEU A 22 -4.63 -12.84 -7.96
C LEU A 22 -3.36 -12.78 -8.82
N LYS A 23 -3.43 -12.05 -9.91
CA LYS A 23 -2.27 -11.77 -10.77
C LYS A 23 -2.21 -10.28 -11.05
N ILE A 24 -1.03 -9.67 -10.86
CA ILE A 24 -0.79 -8.25 -11.07
C ILE A 24 0.39 -8.11 -12.01
N SER A 25 0.13 -7.52 -13.18
CA SER A 25 1.15 -7.28 -14.19
C SER A 25 2.11 -6.16 -13.77
N ASP A 26 3.32 -6.20 -14.32
CA ASP A 26 4.32 -5.15 -14.06
C ASP A 26 3.81 -3.77 -14.46
N GLY A 27 4.17 -2.76 -13.66
CA GLY A 27 3.79 -1.37 -13.87
C GLY A 27 2.30 -1.07 -13.66
N LYS A 28 1.50 -2.01 -13.14
CA LYS A 28 0.07 -1.80 -12.85
C LYS A 28 -0.17 -1.47 -11.38
N SER A 29 -1.15 -0.62 -11.15
CA SER A 29 -1.69 -0.33 -9.83
C SER A 29 -2.96 -1.15 -9.59
N MET A 30 -2.85 -2.18 -8.76
CA MET A 30 -3.98 -2.99 -8.30
C MET A 30 -4.49 -2.49 -6.97
N VAL A 31 -5.79 -2.25 -6.85
CA VAL A 31 -6.41 -1.91 -5.57
C VAL A 31 -7.28 -3.08 -5.10
N ILE A 32 -6.99 -3.60 -3.91
CA ILE A 32 -7.78 -4.65 -3.26
C ILE A 32 -8.78 -3.98 -2.32
N ILE A 33 -10.06 -4.10 -2.64
CA ILE A 33 -11.15 -3.57 -1.84
C ILE A 33 -11.90 -4.67 -1.09
N GLY A 34 -12.64 -4.28 -0.07
CA GLY A 34 -13.48 -5.19 0.73
C GLY A 34 -13.79 -4.57 2.10
N ALA A 35 -14.84 -5.03 2.73
CA ALA A 35 -15.22 -4.57 4.07
C ALA A 35 -14.11 -4.85 5.11
N SER A 36 -14.18 -4.21 6.27
CA SER A 36 -13.27 -4.51 7.37
C SER A 36 -13.38 -5.99 7.79
N GLY A 37 -12.26 -6.59 8.17
CA GLY A 37 -12.22 -8.00 8.61
C GLY A 37 -12.25 -9.05 7.49
N GLN A 38 -12.33 -8.68 6.21
CA GLN A 38 -12.40 -9.64 5.10
C GLN A 38 -11.07 -10.34 4.75
N GLY A 39 -9.96 -9.98 5.41
CA GLY A 39 -8.65 -10.62 5.18
C GLY A 39 -7.68 -9.80 4.31
N LYS A 40 -8.00 -8.55 3.95
CA LYS A 40 -7.13 -7.70 3.12
C LYS A 40 -5.70 -7.58 3.68
N SER A 41 -5.57 -7.21 4.95
CA SER A 41 -4.25 -7.12 5.61
C SER A 41 -3.57 -8.48 5.78
N VAL A 42 -4.33 -9.58 5.79
CA VAL A 42 -3.76 -10.94 5.81
C VAL A 42 -3.14 -11.28 4.46
N ILE A 43 -3.82 -10.95 3.34
CA ILE A 43 -3.21 -11.08 2.00
C ILE A 43 -1.90 -10.30 1.96
N LEU A 44 -1.91 -9.02 2.36
CA LEU A 44 -0.73 -8.18 2.34
C LEU A 44 0.42 -8.78 3.17
N LYS A 45 0.14 -9.27 4.37
CA LYS A 45 1.15 -9.92 5.22
C LYS A 45 1.71 -11.20 4.59
N CYS A 46 0.88 -11.98 3.86
CA CYS A 46 1.34 -13.12 3.09
C CYS A 46 2.23 -12.70 1.91
N LEU A 47 1.86 -11.64 1.17
CA LEU A 47 2.66 -11.07 0.07
C LEU A 47 4.03 -10.59 0.56
N LEU A 48 4.11 -10.03 1.76
CA LEU A 48 5.35 -9.55 2.37
C LEU A 48 6.16 -10.67 3.06
N GLY A 49 5.67 -11.92 3.07
CA GLY A 49 6.32 -13.02 3.81
C GLY A 49 6.36 -12.81 5.32
N LEU A 50 5.51 -11.94 5.86
CA LEU A 50 5.35 -11.70 7.31
C LEU A 50 4.52 -12.80 7.96
N ILE A 51 3.63 -13.43 7.19
CA ILE A 51 2.83 -14.59 7.60
C ILE A 51 2.96 -15.64 6.50
N LYS A 52 3.34 -16.85 6.88
CA LYS A 52 3.37 -17.98 5.96
C LYS A 52 1.95 -18.46 5.67
N PRO A 53 1.56 -18.63 4.38
CA PRO A 53 0.32 -19.27 4.02
C PRO A 53 0.22 -20.71 4.55
N ASP A 54 -0.99 -21.19 4.80
CA ASP A 54 -1.24 -22.58 5.15
C ASP A 54 -1.24 -23.46 3.88
N LYS A 55 -1.71 -22.90 2.74
CA LYS A 55 -1.71 -23.54 1.43
C LYS A 55 -1.62 -22.47 0.34
N GLY A 56 -1.18 -22.87 -0.84
CA GLY A 56 -1.04 -22.01 -1.99
C GLY A 56 0.35 -21.40 -2.13
N LEU A 57 0.51 -20.53 -3.11
CA LEU A 57 1.79 -19.95 -3.49
C LEU A 57 1.67 -18.44 -3.69
N VAL A 58 2.70 -17.72 -3.26
CA VAL A 58 2.91 -16.29 -3.54
C VAL A 58 4.24 -16.15 -4.26
N LEU A 59 4.26 -15.43 -5.38
CA LEU A 59 5.48 -15.08 -6.10
C LEU A 59 5.55 -13.57 -6.32
N LEU A 60 6.69 -12.99 -5.96
CA LEU A 60 7.06 -11.59 -6.20
C LEU A 60 8.24 -11.60 -7.19
N ASN A 61 7.98 -11.18 -8.44
CA ASN A 61 8.96 -11.29 -9.52
C ASN A 61 9.55 -12.72 -9.64
N GLY A 62 8.69 -13.74 -9.50
CA GLY A 62 9.08 -15.14 -9.59
C GLY A 62 9.70 -15.73 -8.31
N ILE A 63 9.87 -14.97 -7.23
CA ILE A 63 10.49 -15.41 -5.97
C ILE A 63 9.44 -15.52 -4.87
N ASP A 64 9.39 -16.67 -4.19
CA ASP A 64 8.54 -16.85 -3.00
C ASP A 64 9.13 -16.06 -1.81
N PRO A 65 8.38 -15.09 -1.22
CA PRO A 65 8.83 -14.33 -0.06
C PRO A 65 9.01 -15.16 1.21
N ASN A 66 8.62 -16.44 1.21
CA ASN A 66 8.86 -17.38 2.32
C ASN A 66 10.05 -18.32 2.06
N SER A 67 10.70 -18.23 0.89
CA SER A 67 11.84 -19.05 0.52
C SER A 67 13.16 -18.57 1.17
N LYS A 68 14.25 -19.33 0.92
CA LYS A 68 15.60 -18.90 1.31
C LYS A 68 16.04 -17.61 0.60
N GLU A 69 15.45 -17.31 -0.55
CA GLU A 69 15.73 -16.13 -1.38
C GLU A 69 14.88 -14.89 -1.01
N LYS A 70 14.08 -14.98 0.06
CA LYS A 70 13.21 -13.88 0.53
C LYS A 70 13.89 -12.51 0.60
N ASN A 71 15.16 -12.46 0.96
CA ASN A 71 15.90 -11.21 1.06
C ASN A 71 16.08 -10.52 -0.30
N ILE A 72 16.13 -11.29 -1.39
CA ILE A 72 16.21 -10.77 -2.76
C ILE A 72 14.88 -10.16 -3.14
N ALA A 73 13.78 -10.90 -2.93
CA ALA A 73 12.42 -10.41 -3.20
C ALA A 73 12.12 -9.14 -2.40
N LEU A 74 12.36 -9.17 -1.07
CA LEU A 74 12.03 -8.07 -0.18
C LEU A 74 12.95 -6.85 -0.33
N ALA A 75 14.15 -7.01 -0.91
CA ALA A 75 15.05 -5.88 -1.16
C ALA A 75 14.45 -4.85 -2.13
N LYS A 76 13.61 -5.30 -3.05
CA LYS A 76 13.00 -4.49 -4.10
C LYS A 76 11.55 -4.07 -3.80
N ILE A 77 11.17 -4.13 -2.53
CA ILE A 77 9.83 -3.78 -2.07
C ILE A 77 9.87 -2.50 -1.26
N GLY A 78 8.97 -1.58 -1.61
CA GLY A 78 8.56 -0.45 -0.80
C GLY A 78 7.27 -0.76 -0.03
N MET A 79 7.11 -0.17 1.16
CA MET A 79 5.90 -0.35 1.96
C MET A 79 5.52 0.94 2.68
N LEU A 80 4.27 1.34 2.49
CA LEU A 80 3.60 2.34 3.32
C LEU A 80 2.57 1.63 4.20
N PHE A 81 2.83 1.61 5.50
CA PHE A 81 1.95 1.02 6.51
C PHE A 81 0.80 1.94 6.89
N GLN A 82 -0.31 1.38 7.34
CA GLN A 82 -1.36 2.12 8.00
C GLN A 82 -0.77 2.96 9.15
N GLY A 83 -1.11 4.26 9.23
CA GLY A 83 -0.51 5.15 10.22
C GLY A 83 0.91 5.66 9.91
N GLY A 84 1.53 5.21 8.79
CA GLY A 84 2.90 5.61 8.40
C GLY A 84 3.99 4.79 9.07
N ALA A 85 3.81 4.33 10.30
CA ALA A 85 4.77 3.56 11.10
C ALA A 85 6.19 4.16 11.10
N LEU A 86 6.29 5.47 11.33
CA LEU A 86 7.57 6.15 11.49
C LEU A 86 8.17 5.82 12.85
N PHE A 87 9.48 5.84 12.93
CA PHE A 87 10.22 5.70 14.19
C PHE A 87 10.26 7.05 14.89
N ASP A 88 9.53 7.18 15.99
CA ASP A 88 9.41 8.46 16.72
C ASP A 88 10.74 8.97 17.30
N SER A 89 11.67 8.06 17.58
CA SER A 89 13.01 8.36 18.08
C SER A 89 14.02 8.78 17.02
N LEU A 90 13.63 8.75 15.74
CA LEU A 90 14.51 9.08 14.62
C LEU A 90 14.00 10.34 13.90
N PRO A 91 14.89 11.27 13.51
CA PRO A 91 14.52 12.39 12.66
C PRO A 91 14.03 11.91 11.29
N VAL A 92 13.33 12.79 10.60
CA VAL A 92 12.68 12.50 9.30
C VAL A 92 13.65 11.90 8.29
N TRP A 93 14.84 12.49 8.11
CA TRP A 93 15.81 11.97 7.14
C TRP A 93 16.27 10.55 7.47
N GLN A 94 16.43 10.20 8.76
CA GLN A 94 16.80 8.84 9.16
C GLN A 94 15.65 7.85 8.97
N ASN A 95 14.40 8.30 9.19
CA ASN A 95 13.23 7.50 8.84
C ASN A 95 13.22 7.14 7.36
N VAL A 96 13.45 8.11 6.48
CA VAL A 96 13.48 7.89 5.02
C VAL A 96 14.65 6.99 4.63
N ALA A 97 15.84 7.26 5.13
CA ALA A 97 17.05 6.52 4.79
C ALA A 97 17.29 5.26 5.64
N PHE A 98 16.31 4.82 6.43
CA PHE A 98 16.46 3.75 7.44
C PHE A 98 17.13 2.48 6.90
N ARG A 99 16.73 2.03 5.70
CA ARG A 99 17.30 0.82 5.07
C ARG A 99 18.77 0.99 4.67
N TYR A 100 19.19 2.18 4.34
CA TYR A 100 20.60 2.48 4.01
C TYR A 100 21.48 2.54 5.26
N LEU A 101 20.94 3.02 6.37
CA LEU A 101 21.68 3.13 7.63
C LEU A 101 21.78 1.78 8.37
N ASN A 102 20.75 0.92 8.25
CA ASN A 102 20.64 -0.31 9.03
C ASN A 102 20.65 -1.59 8.17
N GLY A 103 20.71 -1.47 6.85
CA GLY A 103 20.74 -2.59 5.92
C GLY A 103 22.10 -3.25 5.78
N LYS A 104 22.18 -4.31 4.95
CA LYS A 104 23.44 -5.02 4.67
C LYS A 104 24.48 -4.15 3.95
N ARG A 105 24.05 -3.25 3.09
CA ARG A 105 24.91 -2.26 2.40
C ARG A 105 24.71 -0.92 3.09
N LYS A 106 25.54 -0.65 4.09
CA LYS A 106 25.54 0.64 4.76
C LYS A 106 26.28 1.67 3.91
N ILE A 107 25.70 2.85 3.81
CA ILE A 107 26.34 4.05 3.26
C ILE A 107 26.64 5.04 4.38
N THR A 108 27.41 6.07 4.09
CA THR A 108 27.70 7.10 5.09
C THR A 108 26.45 7.88 5.48
N PRO A 109 26.34 8.40 6.72
CA PRO A 109 25.23 9.25 7.11
C PRO A 109 25.00 10.45 6.19
N SER A 110 26.08 11.03 5.66
CA SER A 110 26.01 12.16 4.72
C SER A 110 25.34 11.76 3.39
N GLU A 111 25.69 10.61 2.82
CA GLU A 111 25.07 10.08 1.61
C GLU A 111 23.61 9.71 1.86
N ALA A 112 23.33 9.04 2.99
CA ALA A 112 21.97 8.66 3.39
C ALA A 112 21.05 9.89 3.53
N ARG A 113 21.59 10.98 4.11
CA ARG A 113 20.85 12.25 4.26
C ARG A 113 20.56 12.90 2.90
N LYS A 114 21.48 12.88 1.96
CA LYS A 114 21.26 13.41 0.60
C LYS A 114 20.14 12.65 -0.12
N ILE A 115 20.16 11.31 -0.04
CA ILE A 115 19.10 10.46 -0.61
C ILE A 115 17.76 10.80 0.06
N ALA A 116 17.72 10.93 1.39
CA ALA A 116 16.50 11.25 2.11
C ALA A 116 15.90 12.59 1.67
N ILE A 117 16.73 13.63 1.54
CA ILE A 117 16.30 14.96 1.08
C ILE A 117 15.73 14.88 -0.35
N ASP A 118 16.39 14.17 -1.27
CA ASP A 118 15.86 13.95 -2.62
C ASP A 118 14.46 13.33 -2.59
N LYS A 119 14.24 12.28 -1.78
CA LYS A 119 12.94 11.61 -1.68
C LYS A 119 11.90 12.46 -0.94
N LEU A 120 12.29 13.28 0.03
CA LEU A 120 11.40 14.25 0.68
C LEU A 120 10.90 15.30 -0.32
N ASN A 121 11.78 15.85 -1.12
CA ASN A 121 11.41 16.80 -2.18
C ASN A 121 10.44 16.17 -3.20
N ARG A 122 10.66 14.91 -3.55
CA ARG A 122 9.79 14.16 -4.46
C ARG A 122 8.35 13.98 -3.93
N VAL A 123 8.16 13.95 -2.62
CA VAL A 123 6.83 13.92 -2.00
C VAL A 123 6.33 15.30 -1.56
N GLY A 124 6.99 16.39 -2.01
CA GLY A 124 6.60 17.77 -1.76
C GLY A 124 6.86 18.25 -0.32
N LEU A 125 7.87 17.68 0.36
CA LEU A 125 8.37 18.18 1.65
C LEU A 125 9.69 18.91 1.46
N LYS A 126 9.82 20.09 2.07
CA LYS A 126 11.04 20.92 2.01
C LYS A 126 12.16 20.28 2.83
N ASP A 127 13.40 20.56 2.46
CA ASP A 127 14.62 20.13 3.15
C ASP A 127 14.65 20.52 4.62
N SER A 128 14.02 21.66 4.97
CA SER A 128 13.96 22.17 6.34
C SER A 128 13.27 21.23 7.33
N PHE A 129 12.46 20.29 6.83
CA PHE A 129 11.82 19.26 7.68
C PHE A 129 12.69 18.03 7.92
N ALA A 130 13.86 17.94 7.30
CA ALA A 130 14.69 16.73 7.37
C ALA A 130 15.12 16.38 8.81
N ASP A 131 15.40 17.38 9.63
CA ASP A 131 15.88 17.20 11.00
C ASP A 131 14.77 17.19 12.06
N ASN A 132 13.50 17.44 11.65
CA ASN A 132 12.35 17.33 12.54
C ASN A 132 12.09 15.86 12.94
N PHE A 133 11.40 15.67 14.06
CA PHE A 133 10.90 14.36 14.48
C PHE A 133 9.44 14.17 14.02
N PRO A 134 8.96 12.92 13.91
CA PRO A 134 7.57 12.65 13.51
C PRO A 134 6.52 13.41 14.34
N SER A 135 6.73 13.58 15.64
CA SER A 135 5.83 14.30 16.53
C SER A 135 5.66 15.80 16.21
N GLU A 136 6.59 16.39 15.46
CA GLU A 136 6.57 17.79 15.04
C GLU A 136 5.84 18.00 13.70
N LEU A 137 5.37 16.91 13.07
CA LEU A 137 4.75 16.92 11.75
C LEU A 137 3.24 16.73 11.85
N SER A 138 2.49 17.36 10.93
CA SER A 138 1.08 17.03 10.73
C SER A 138 0.90 15.60 10.21
N GLY A 139 -0.28 15.01 10.38
CA GLY A 139 -0.58 13.65 9.89
C GLY A 139 -0.33 13.49 8.39
N GLY A 140 -0.68 14.49 7.57
CA GLY A 140 -0.39 14.49 6.14
C GLY A 140 1.11 14.54 5.83
N MET A 141 1.90 15.31 6.60
CA MET A 141 3.36 15.33 6.46
C MET A 141 3.97 13.99 6.87
N GLN A 142 3.51 13.37 7.95
CA GLN A 142 3.96 12.03 8.36
C GLN A 142 3.70 10.98 7.27
N LYS A 143 2.53 11.02 6.61
CA LYS A 143 2.23 10.16 5.45
C LYS A 143 3.18 10.39 4.28
N ARG A 144 3.53 11.65 3.97
CA ARG A 144 4.52 11.97 2.93
C ARG A 144 5.91 11.47 3.31
N VAL A 145 6.35 11.57 4.56
CA VAL A 145 7.62 10.98 5.03
C VAL A 145 7.60 9.46 4.87
N ALA A 146 6.50 8.80 5.26
CA ALA A 146 6.36 7.36 5.09
C ALA A 146 6.37 6.94 3.61
N LEU A 147 5.80 7.76 2.73
CA LEU A 147 5.85 7.57 1.28
C LEU A 147 7.28 7.76 0.75
N ALA A 148 8.00 8.81 1.18
CA ALA A 148 9.42 9.02 0.85
C ALA A 148 10.28 7.82 1.27
N ARG A 149 10.04 7.26 2.46
CA ARG A 149 10.70 6.04 2.93
C ARG A 149 10.37 4.82 2.06
N ALA A 150 9.12 4.68 1.62
CA ALA A 150 8.71 3.56 0.76
C ALA A 150 9.43 3.57 -0.60
N ILE A 151 9.70 4.76 -1.15
CA ILE A 151 10.39 4.91 -2.45
C ILE A 151 11.90 5.07 -2.33
N ALA A 152 12.46 5.16 -1.13
CA ALA A 152 13.87 5.50 -0.91
C ALA A 152 14.84 4.54 -1.58
N THR A 153 14.52 3.25 -1.62
CA THR A 153 15.37 2.20 -2.19
C THR A 153 15.06 1.89 -3.66
N GLU A 154 14.31 2.76 -4.34
CA GLU A 154 13.90 2.59 -5.74
C GLU A 154 13.30 1.20 -5.99
N PRO A 155 12.19 0.88 -5.31
CA PRO A 155 11.58 -0.44 -5.36
C PRO A 155 10.98 -0.73 -6.74
N GLU A 156 10.82 -2.02 -7.06
CA GLU A 156 10.07 -2.49 -8.23
C GLU A 156 8.59 -2.71 -7.90
N ILE A 157 8.30 -2.98 -6.62
CA ILE A 157 6.94 -3.20 -6.12
C ILE A 157 6.72 -2.32 -4.89
N ILE A 158 5.56 -1.66 -4.82
CA ILE A 158 5.18 -0.87 -3.64
C ILE A 158 3.82 -1.37 -3.13
N PHE A 159 3.77 -1.61 -1.81
CA PHE A 159 2.53 -1.92 -1.11
C PHE A 159 2.06 -0.70 -0.30
N PHE A 160 0.76 -0.43 -0.35
CA PHE A 160 0.10 0.65 0.39
C PHE A 160 -1.02 0.04 1.24
N ASP A 161 -0.89 0.12 2.56
CA ASP A 161 -1.92 -0.34 3.50
C ASP A 161 -2.71 0.87 4.03
N GLU A 162 -3.94 1.05 3.54
CA GLU A 162 -4.85 2.12 3.94
C GLU A 162 -4.16 3.51 3.94
N PRO A 163 -3.61 3.96 2.81
CA PRO A 163 -2.70 5.12 2.76
C PRO A 163 -3.34 6.43 3.20
N THR A 164 -4.65 6.59 3.04
CA THR A 164 -5.41 7.82 3.33
C THR A 164 -6.19 7.77 4.63
N THR A 165 -6.20 6.63 5.32
CA THR A 165 -6.92 6.49 6.59
C THR A 165 -6.41 7.48 7.64
N GLY A 166 -7.35 8.18 8.29
CA GLY A 166 -7.06 9.19 9.32
C GLY A 166 -6.73 10.59 8.78
N LEU A 167 -6.85 10.80 7.47
CA LEU A 167 -6.70 12.12 6.84
C LEU A 167 -8.06 12.72 6.52
N ASP A 168 -8.12 14.06 6.53
CA ASP A 168 -9.26 14.78 5.97
C ASP A 168 -9.34 14.57 4.43
N PRO A 169 -10.51 14.83 3.81
CA PRO A 169 -10.71 14.56 2.39
C PRO A 169 -9.74 15.30 1.44
N ILE A 170 -9.32 16.53 1.80
CA ILE A 170 -8.40 17.32 0.97
C ILE A 170 -7.02 16.68 1.00
N MET A 171 -6.53 16.34 2.20
CA MET A 171 -5.23 15.69 2.35
C MET A 171 -5.22 14.27 1.77
N ALA A 172 -6.33 13.53 1.87
CA ALA A 172 -6.47 12.23 1.23
C ALA A 172 -6.30 12.32 -0.30
N GLN A 173 -6.91 13.30 -0.95
CA GLN A 173 -6.74 13.56 -2.39
C GLN A 173 -5.28 13.89 -2.74
N VAL A 174 -4.60 14.69 -1.92
CA VAL A 174 -3.18 15.02 -2.13
C VAL A 174 -2.31 13.76 -2.06
N ILE A 175 -2.53 12.89 -1.07
CA ILE A 175 -1.78 11.63 -0.94
C ILE A 175 -2.09 10.68 -2.10
N ASN A 176 -3.36 10.55 -2.51
CA ASN A 176 -3.73 9.72 -3.66
C ASN A 176 -3.05 10.20 -4.95
N LYS A 177 -3.04 11.52 -5.19
CA LYS A 177 -2.34 12.12 -6.33
C LYS A 177 -0.84 11.80 -6.31
N LEU A 178 -0.18 11.98 -5.16
CA LEU A 178 1.23 11.64 -5.00
C LEU A 178 1.49 10.15 -5.26
N ILE A 179 0.67 9.25 -4.73
CA ILE A 179 0.79 7.81 -4.99
C ILE A 179 0.69 7.54 -6.49
N ARG A 180 -0.31 8.12 -7.17
CA ARG A 180 -0.50 7.90 -8.61
C ARG A 180 0.68 8.41 -9.42
N GLU A 181 1.15 9.62 -9.15
CA GLU A 181 2.31 10.22 -9.81
C GLU A 181 3.57 9.36 -9.62
N LEU A 182 3.86 8.95 -8.39
CA LEU A 182 5.02 8.11 -8.09
C LEU A 182 4.96 6.74 -8.79
N VAL A 183 3.78 6.11 -8.81
CA VAL A 183 3.61 4.81 -9.49
C VAL A 183 3.85 4.94 -10.98
N VAL A 184 3.31 5.99 -11.61
CA VAL A 184 3.47 6.24 -13.05
C VAL A 184 4.91 6.63 -13.38
N ASP A 185 5.49 7.59 -12.67
CA ASP A 185 6.83 8.12 -12.94
C ASP A 185 7.93 7.07 -12.72
N MET A 186 7.76 6.21 -11.72
CA MET A 186 8.73 5.16 -11.42
C MET A 186 8.48 3.88 -12.23
N GLY A 187 7.31 3.73 -12.87
CA GLY A 187 6.93 2.52 -13.58
C GLY A 187 6.80 1.28 -12.68
N VAL A 188 6.52 1.48 -11.38
CA VAL A 188 6.48 0.40 -10.39
C VAL A 188 5.15 -0.33 -10.40
N THR A 189 5.17 -1.58 -9.96
CA THR A 189 3.94 -2.34 -9.67
C THR A 189 3.43 -1.94 -8.29
N ALA A 190 2.17 -1.55 -8.18
CA ALA A 190 1.58 -1.12 -6.92
C ALA A 190 0.43 -2.02 -6.48
N VAL A 191 0.36 -2.29 -5.18
CA VAL A 191 -0.78 -2.95 -4.55
C VAL A 191 -1.27 -2.09 -3.39
N THR A 192 -2.50 -1.60 -3.50
CA THR A 192 -3.11 -0.81 -2.44
C THR A 192 -4.26 -1.57 -1.81
N ILE A 193 -4.31 -1.57 -0.50
CA ILE A 193 -5.47 -2.02 0.27
C ILE A 193 -6.20 -0.79 0.77
N THR A 194 -7.49 -0.69 0.45
CA THR A 194 -8.34 0.37 0.98
C THR A 194 -9.82 -0.04 0.96
N HIS A 195 -10.63 0.66 1.74
CA HIS A 195 -12.09 0.62 1.67
C HIS A 195 -12.68 1.93 1.12
N ASP A 196 -11.81 2.92 0.84
CA ASP A 196 -12.21 4.23 0.32
C ASP A 196 -12.30 4.23 -1.22
N MET A 197 -13.51 4.39 -1.75
CA MET A 197 -13.77 4.39 -3.20
C MET A 197 -13.20 5.62 -3.93
N GLN A 198 -12.97 6.75 -3.23
CA GLN A 198 -12.32 7.91 -3.85
C GLN A 198 -10.86 7.59 -4.11
N SER A 199 -10.19 6.95 -3.17
CA SER A 199 -8.82 6.45 -3.35
C SER A 199 -8.76 5.43 -4.49
N VAL A 200 -9.69 4.46 -4.54
CA VAL A 200 -9.77 3.48 -5.65
C VAL A 200 -9.79 4.17 -7.00
N ARG A 201 -10.70 5.14 -7.19
CA ARG A 201 -10.86 5.87 -8.46
C ARG A 201 -9.64 6.71 -8.83
N SER A 202 -8.87 7.16 -7.84
CA SER A 202 -7.71 8.01 -8.05
C SER A 202 -6.45 7.24 -8.45
N ILE A 203 -6.26 6.03 -7.91
CA ILE A 203 -4.96 5.34 -7.97
C ILE A 203 -4.99 4.01 -8.74
N ALA A 204 -6.17 3.37 -8.94
CA ALA A 204 -6.24 2.05 -9.54
C ALA A 204 -6.16 2.07 -11.08
N ASP A 205 -5.41 1.11 -11.64
CA ASP A 205 -5.61 0.62 -13.00
C ASP A 205 -6.58 -0.55 -13.00
N GLU A 206 -6.44 -1.44 -12.01
CA GLU A 206 -7.24 -2.64 -11.82
C GLU A 206 -7.72 -2.73 -10.36
N VAL A 207 -8.86 -3.38 -10.17
CA VAL A 207 -9.46 -3.54 -8.84
C VAL A 207 -9.80 -5.01 -8.61
N ALA A 208 -9.55 -5.48 -7.39
CA ALA A 208 -9.94 -6.80 -6.90
C ALA A 208 -10.85 -6.65 -5.69
N LEU A 209 -12.01 -7.30 -5.70
CA LEU A 209 -12.93 -7.33 -4.56
C LEU A 209 -12.72 -8.59 -3.74
N LEU A 210 -12.25 -8.44 -2.52
CA LEU A 210 -12.17 -9.50 -1.53
C LEU A 210 -13.44 -9.54 -0.69
N HIS A 211 -14.13 -10.68 -0.68
CA HIS A 211 -15.27 -10.92 0.17
C HIS A 211 -15.30 -12.36 0.67
N ALA A 212 -15.59 -12.54 1.96
CA ALA A 212 -15.64 -13.84 2.63
C ALA A 212 -14.39 -14.74 2.41
N GLY A 213 -13.22 -14.12 2.30
CA GLY A 213 -11.92 -14.79 2.13
C GLY A 213 -11.57 -15.22 0.70
N THR A 214 -12.33 -14.79 -0.30
CA THR A 214 -12.10 -15.11 -1.72
C THR A 214 -12.18 -13.85 -2.59
N ILE A 215 -11.52 -13.84 -3.75
CA ILE A 215 -11.69 -12.79 -4.75
C ILE A 215 -13.00 -13.04 -5.51
N GLN A 216 -13.97 -12.15 -5.32
CA GLN A 216 -15.31 -12.25 -5.93
C GLN A 216 -15.39 -11.55 -7.29
N TRP A 217 -14.48 -10.62 -7.55
CA TRP A 217 -14.38 -9.89 -8.80
C TRP A 217 -12.99 -9.31 -8.97
N THR A 218 -12.50 -9.27 -10.19
CA THR A 218 -11.30 -8.54 -10.60
C THR A 218 -11.49 -8.00 -11.99
N GLY A 219 -10.96 -6.81 -12.26
CA GLY A 219 -11.04 -6.19 -13.58
C GLY A 219 -10.51 -4.77 -13.60
N PRO A 220 -10.45 -4.16 -14.81
CA PRO A 220 -10.07 -2.76 -14.97
C PRO A 220 -11.00 -1.83 -14.21
N LEU A 221 -10.45 -0.72 -13.66
CA LEU A 221 -11.21 0.29 -12.92
C LEU A 221 -12.46 0.77 -13.70
N LYS A 222 -12.33 1.00 -15.02
CA LYS A 222 -13.42 1.47 -15.88
C LYS A 222 -14.66 0.57 -15.87
N ASN A 223 -14.50 -0.72 -15.54
CA ASN A 223 -15.59 -1.70 -15.54
C ASN A 223 -16.25 -1.85 -14.15
N ILE A 224 -15.80 -1.12 -13.13
CA ILE A 224 -16.27 -1.30 -11.76
C ILE A 224 -17.75 -0.95 -11.60
N ASP A 225 -18.19 0.14 -12.24
CA ASP A 225 -19.57 0.64 -12.14
C ASP A 225 -20.56 -0.17 -12.98
N GLU A 226 -20.08 -0.79 -14.06
CA GLU A 226 -20.87 -1.67 -14.95
C GLU A 226 -20.99 -3.10 -14.42
N SER A 227 -20.21 -3.42 -13.36
CA SER A 227 -20.20 -4.76 -12.80
C SER A 227 -21.56 -5.13 -12.20
N LYS A 228 -22.10 -6.28 -12.62
CA LYS A 228 -23.32 -6.87 -12.03
C LYS A 228 -23.05 -7.56 -10.68
N ASN A 229 -21.81 -7.50 -10.17
CA ASN A 229 -21.44 -8.15 -8.92
C ASN A 229 -22.18 -7.50 -7.74
N LYS A 230 -22.99 -8.30 -7.03
CA LYS A 230 -23.84 -7.83 -5.92
C LYS A 230 -23.08 -7.26 -4.74
N TYR A 231 -21.81 -7.61 -4.60
CA TYR A 231 -20.94 -7.14 -3.50
C TYR A 231 -20.18 -5.86 -3.84
N LEU A 232 -20.07 -5.49 -5.14
CA LEU A 232 -19.50 -4.21 -5.56
C LEU A 232 -20.46 -3.04 -5.37
N LYS A 233 -21.75 -3.25 -5.64
CA LYS A 233 -22.77 -2.19 -5.52
C LYS A 233 -22.79 -1.48 -4.17
N PRO A 234 -22.82 -2.16 -3.01
CA PRO A 234 -22.79 -1.49 -1.71
C PRO A 234 -21.51 -0.67 -1.47
N VAL A 235 -20.37 -1.16 -1.94
CA VAL A 235 -19.06 -0.49 -1.76
C VAL A 235 -18.96 0.78 -2.60
N SER A 236 -19.56 0.79 -3.81
CA SER A 236 -19.52 1.96 -4.71
C SER A 236 -20.52 3.07 -4.31
N TYR A 237 -21.58 2.76 -3.56
CA TYR A 237 -22.65 3.72 -3.20
C TYR A 237 -22.53 4.30 -1.79
N THR A 238 -21.66 3.81 -0.92
CA THR A 238 -21.56 4.26 0.49
C THR A 238 -21.13 5.73 0.66
N HIS A 239 -20.79 6.45 -0.40
CA HIS A 239 -20.41 7.87 -0.33
C HIS A 239 -21.34 8.82 -1.10
N LEU A 240 -22.51 8.38 -1.57
CA LEU A 240 -23.42 9.22 -2.38
C LEU A 240 -24.64 9.73 -1.61
N THR A 241 -24.82 9.41 -0.33
CA THR A 241 -25.92 9.93 0.46
C THR A 241 -25.43 10.69 1.70
N LEU A 242 -25.21 11.98 1.54
CA LEU A 242 -25.48 12.92 2.63
C LEU A 242 -26.99 13.02 2.76
N PRO A 243 -27.59 12.74 3.93
CA PRO A 243 -28.98 13.08 4.15
C PRO A 243 -29.08 14.60 4.24
N THR A 244 -29.59 15.24 3.21
CA THR A 244 -30.16 16.57 3.32
C THR A 244 -31.52 16.42 4.02
N THR A 245 -31.53 16.50 5.34
CA THR A 245 -32.73 16.87 6.08
C THR A 245 -32.59 18.32 6.49
N HIS A 246 -32.99 19.20 5.60
CA HIS A 246 -33.62 20.44 6.00
C HIS A 246 -35.12 20.15 5.97
N ASP A 247 -35.70 20.05 7.14
CA ASP A 247 -37.12 20.33 7.36
C ASP A 247 -37.27 21.15 8.65
N VAL A 248 -37.62 22.43 8.41
CA VAL A 248 -38.41 23.43 9.16
C VAL A 248 -38.10 23.59 10.65
#